data_88ae7ba7dfad9973fd9a404a408bd28e
#
_entry.id   88ae7ba7dfad9973fd9a404a408bd28e
#
_cell.length_a   1.000
_cell.length_b   1.000
_cell.length_c   1.000
_cell.angle_alpha   90.00
_cell.angle_beta   90.00
_cell.angle_gamma   90.00
#
_symmetry.space_group_name_H-M   'P 1'
#
loop_
_entity.id
_entity.type
_entity.pdbx_description
1 polymer ?
#
loop_
_entity_poly.entity_id
_entity_poly.type
_entity_poly.pdbx_seq_one_letter_code
_entity_poly.pdbx_strand_id
1 'polypeptide(L)'
;MNKLNYLIPTLIAATSLSAYAEQSNAEETENTWADQQHKTVKQSLHSWSNNINDWLGETDQSKPASASLRVMMDMEWNRYSRFTYKPRVRGKIKLPVLKKHLSVVFGDEDIENQSRDKNRVGKNYENLERNRNYDAHQARNDNASMALRWSNAAKEFGVKTDFDVGLRSMGDIFGRLRISKKQEWTENFSTRLEQIYRYGSRSRHYLRTNLENRYIDSDSTFIMNHTFLQYTHNKEEETGWGNSLYRQHTFSGFKTLSYGIFTGGRFDKDRSKFNTWGPFVTYRQPILRKWLFIQPEISLYNDKDNNRGHYFNGFMRLEAVF
;
A
#
# COMPACT_ATOMS: atom_id res chain seq x y z
N MET A 1 -30.11 -16.95 22.72
CA MET A 1 -30.64 -15.58 22.62
C MET A 1 -29.57 -14.62 23.12
N ASN A 2 -29.37 -13.49 22.47
CA ASN A 2 -28.43 -12.38 22.78
C ASN A 2 -26.98 -12.52 22.28
N LYS A 3 -26.79 -12.57 20.95
CA LYS A 3 -25.49 -12.25 20.32
C LYS A 3 -25.55 -11.04 19.36
N LEU A 4 -26.67 -10.30 19.37
CA LEU A 4 -26.89 -9.18 18.41
C LEU A 4 -26.49 -7.80 18.95
N ASN A 5 -26.23 -7.69 20.25
CA ASN A 5 -26.05 -6.39 20.92
C ASN A 5 -24.62 -5.81 20.84
N TYR A 6 -23.65 -6.53 20.30
CA TYR A 6 -22.26 -6.04 20.22
C TYR A 6 -21.89 -5.40 18.87
N LEU A 7 -22.76 -5.49 17.85
CA LEU A 7 -22.49 -4.91 16.52
C LEU A 7 -22.91 -3.43 16.40
N ILE A 8 -23.87 -2.99 17.19
CA ILE A 8 -24.43 -1.63 17.13
C ILE A 8 -23.46 -0.53 17.61
N PRO A 9 -22.68 -0.70 18.71
CA PRO A 9 -21.79 0.35 19.17
C PRO A 9 -20.61 0.63 18.25
N THR A 10 -20.15 -0.35 17.49
CA THR A 10 -19.01 -0.17 16.57
C THR A 10 -19.41 0.63 15.32
N LEU A 11 -20.63 0.49 14.86
CA LEU A 11 -21.16 1.27 13.73
C LEU A 11 -21.44 2.73 14.13
N ILE A 12 -21.93 2.95 15.35
CA ILE A 12 -22.20 4.29 15.91
C ILE A 12 -20.88 5.04 16.14
N ALA A 13 -19.80 4.36 16.56
CA ALA A 13 -18.49 4.99 16.72
C ALA A 13 -17.89 5.44 15.37
N ALA A 14 -18.14 4.69 14.29
CA ALA A 14 -17.68 5.08 12.95
C ALA A 14 -18.45 6.30 12.40
N THR A 15 -19.75 6.41 12.69
CA THR A 15 -20.58 7.58 12.27
C THR A 15 -20.28 8.82 13.10
N SER A 16 -19.98 8.66 14.40
CA SER A 16 -19.60 9.78 15.26
C SER A 16 -18.23 10.38 14.93
N LEU A 17 -17.28 9.55 14.49
CA LEU A 17 -15.99 10.01 13.97
C LEU A 17 -16.14 10.82 12.66
N SER A 18 -17.08 10.45 11.80
CA SER A 18 -17.37 11.20 10.56
C SER A 18 -17.98 12.57 10.85
N ALA A 19 -18.88 12.67 11.80
CA ALA A 19 -19.50 13.94 12.23
C ALA A 19 -18.47 14.88 12.90
N TYR A 20 -17.54 14.33 13.66
CA TYR A 20 -16.47 15.13 14.28
C TYR A 20 -15.46 15.66 13.24
N ALA A 21 -15.17 14.87 12.19
CA ALA A 21 -14.29 15.30 11.11
C ALA A 21 -14.92 16.38 10.21
N GLU A 22 -16.23 16.42 10.10
CA GLU A 22 -16.94 17.43 9.30
C GLU A 22 -16.99 18.79 9.99
N GLN A 23 -17.09 18.82 11.33
CA GLN A 23 -17.04 20.05 12.12
C GLN A 23 -15.62 20.65 12.21
N SER A 24 -14.56 19.83 12.09
CA SER A 24 -13.17 20.32 12.18
C SER A 24 -12.65 20.97 10.89
N ASN A 25 -13.40 20.96 9.80
CA ASN A 25 -12.99 21.55 8.52
C ASN A 25 -13.24 23.07 8.41
N ALA A 26 -13.81 23.72 9.44
CA ALA A 26 -14.20 25.11 9.41
C ALA A 26 -13.32 26.06 10.23
N GLU A 27 -12.40 25.57 11.05
CA GLU A 27 -11.49 26.41 11.84
C GLU A 27 -10.05 26.22 11.37
N GLU A 28 -9.32 27.32 11.14
CA GLU A 28 -7.85 27.34 11.09
C GLU A 28 -7.35 26.84 12.45
N THR A 29 -7.14 25.53 12.53
CA THR A 29 -6.71 24.89 13.76
C THR A 29 -5.34 25.40 14.16
N GLU A 30 -5.25 25.89 15.38
CA GLU A 30 -4.01 26.26 16.05
C GLU A 30 -2.88 25.27 15.74
N ASN A 31 -1.66 25.80 15.53
CA ASN A 31 -0.46 25.04 15.16
C ASN A 31 -0.08 24.13 16.34
N THR A 32 -0.55 22.87 16.31
CA THR A 32 -0.33 21.90 17.38
C THR A 32 1.10 21.36 17.33
N TRP A 33 1.53 20.70 18.42
CA TRP A 33 2.77 19.95 18.45
C TRP A 33 2.90 18.98 17.25
N ALA A 34 1.83 18.30 16.86
CA ALA A 34 1.85 17.39 15.71
C ALA A 34 2.13 18.10 14.38
N ASP A 35 1.58 19.31 14.19
CA ASP A 35 1.85 20.12 13.00
C ASP A 35 3.29 20.62 12.96
N GLN A 36 3.86 20.99 14.13
CA GLN A 36 5.27 21.35 14.24
C GLN A 36 6.17 20.18 13.90
N GLN A 37 5.90 18.98 14.42
CA GLN A 37 6.66 17.78 14.09
C GLN A 37 6.55 17.42 12.61
N HIS A 38 5.35 17.48 12.03
CA HIS A 38 5.15 17.28 10.60
C HIS A 38 5.98 18.25 9.76
N LYS A 39 5.95 19.56 10.11
CA LYS A 39 6.74 20.59 9.44
C LYS A 39 8.24 20.34 9.58
N THR A 40 8.72 19.97 10.78
CA THR A 40 10.12 19.64 11.05
C THR A 40 10.59 18.44 10.21
N VAL A 41 9.82 17.36 10.18
CA VAL A 41 10.13 16.17 9.36
C VAL A 41 10.19 16.54 7.88
N LYS A 42 9.21 17.32 7.38
CA LYS A 42 9.19 17.78 6.00
C LYS A 42 10.38 18.66 5.64
N GLN A 43 10.77 19.58 6.52
CA GLN A 43 11.95 20.42 6.35
C GLN A 43 13.24 19.59 6.37
N SER A 44 13.37 18.65 7.29
CA SER A 44 14.52 17.74 7.38
C SER A 44 14.66 16.89 6.13
N LEU A 45 13.55 16.34 5.61
CA LEU A 45 13.54 15.60 4.34
C LEU A 45 13.99 16.47 3.16
N HIS A 46 13.55 17.72 3.12
CA HIS A 46 13.94 18.66 2.08
C HIS A 46 15.44 19.01 2.17
N SER A 47 15.92 19.33 3.36
CA SER A 47 17.35 19.62 3.59
C SER A 47 18.21 18.41 3.24
N TRP A 48 17.80 17.22 3.67
CA TRP A 48 18.51 15.99 3.38
C TRP A 48 18.54 15.68 1.88
N SER A 49 17.43 15.87 1.19
CA SER A 49 17.37 15.66 -0.27
C SER A 49 18.24 16.64 -1.03
N ASN A 50 18.31 17.91 -0.59
CA ASN A 50 19.18 18.91 -1.19
C ASN A 50 20.66 18.60 -0.92
N ASN A 51 21.02 18.23 0.32
CA ASN A 51 22.40 17.86 0.66
C ASN A 51 22.89 16.67 -0.15
N ILE A 52 22.07 15.64 -0.36
CA ILE A 52 22.43 14.51 -1.22
C ILE A 52 22.58 14.97 -2.67
N ASN A 53 21.68 15.81 -3.16
CA ASN A 53 21.71 16.34 -4.50
C ASN A 53 22.98 17.17 -4.76
N ASP A 54 23.34 18.05 -3.81
CA ASP A 54 24.53 18.90 -3.86
C ASP A 54 25.84 18.08 -3.78
N TRP A 55 25.85 17.01 -2.98
CA TRP A 55 26.99 16.09 -2.89
C TRP A 55 27.22 15.33 -4.21
N LEU A 56 26.17 15.09 -4.99
CA LEU A 56 26.24 14.36 -6.26
C LEU A 56 26.61 15.23 -7.47
N GLY A 57 26.60 16.56 -7.35
CA GLY A 57 27.01 17.47 -8.44
C GLY A 57 26.46 18.89 -8.28
N GLU A 58 26.78 19.77 -9.23
CA GLU A 58 26.29 21.15 -9.23
C GLU A 58 24.76 21.21 -9.42
N THR A 59 24.11 21.90 -8.50
CA THR A 59 22.66 22.00 -8.44
C THR A 59 22.13 23.08 -9.35
N ASP A 60 21.20 22.74 -10.24
CA ASP A 60 20.36 23.73 -10.92
C ASP A 60 19.32 24.24 -9.91
N GLN A 61 19.52 25.44 -9.38
CA GLN A 61 18.62 26.08 -8.39
C GLN A 61 17.18 26.20 -8.88
N SER A 62 16.93 26.13 -10.20
CA SER A 62 15.58 26.14 -10.78
C SER A 62 14.82 24.82 -10.58
N LYS A 63 15.52 23.74 -10.16
CA LYS A 63 14.96 22.40 -10.00
C LYS A 63 15.39 21.77 -8.68
N PRO A 64 14.82 22.20 -7.55
CA PRO A 64 15.19 21.66 -6.25
C PRO A 64 14.85 20.17 -6.18
N ALA A 65 15.63 19.43 -5.38
CA ALA A 65 15.32 18.07 -5.04
C ALA A 65 13.96 17.98 -4.33
N SER A 66 13.23 16.92 -4.56
CA SER A 66 11.95 16.69 -3.88
C SER A 66 11.94 15.35 -3.17
N ALA A 67 11.44 15.36 -1.96
CA ALA A 67 11.28 14.15 -1.16
C ALA A 67 9.81 13.94 -0.81
N SER A 68 9.44 12.69 -0.66
CA SER A 68 8.15 12.27 -0.12
C SER A 68 8.36 11.12 0.86
N LEU A 69 7.65 11.15 1.97
CA LEU A 69 7.69 10.10 2.99
C LEU A 69 6.26 9.74 3.40
N ARG A 70 6.00 8.45 3.51
CA ARG A 70 4.75 7.90 4.06
C ARG A 70 5.10 7.03 5.26
N VAL A 71 4.50 7.33 6.38
CA VAL A 71 4.61 6.54 7.61
C VAL A 71 3.24 5.97 7.91
N MET A 72 3.15 4.68 8.09
CA MET A 72 1.89 3.98 8.30
C MET A 72 1.97 3.06 9.49
N MET A 73 0.82 2.91 10.17
CA MET A 73 0.58 1.90 11.17
C MET A 73 -0.61 1.07 10.70
N ASP A 74 -0.33 -0.17 10.30
CA ASP A 74 -1.36 -1.15 9.96
C ASP A 74 -1.73 -1.92 11.22
N MET A 75 -3.02 -2.00 11.49
CA MET A 75 -3.61 -2.74 12.59
C MET A 75 -4.62 -3.73 12.02
N GLU A 76 -4.60 -4.95 12.49
CA GLU A 76 -5.52 -6.01 12.05
C GLU A 76 -6.07 -6.75 13.25
N TRP A 77 -7.33 -7.13 13.17
CA TRP A 77 -8.00 -7.95 14.16
C TRP A 77 -8.87 -9.01 13.48
N ASN A 78 -8.72 -10.23 13.91
CA ASN A 78 -9.65 -11.31 13.60
C ASN A 78 -9.65 -12.36 14.72
N ARG A 79 -10.61 -13.28 14.69
CA ARG A 79 -10.76 -14.30 15.74
C ARG A 79 -9.59 -15.28 15.85
N TYR A 80 -8.75 -15.40 14.81
CA TYR A 80 -7.64 -16.36 14.77
C TYR A 80 -6.31 -15.72 15.16
N SER A 81 -5.93 -14.63 14.52
CA SER A 81 -4.68 -13.91 14.80
C SER A 81 -4.84 -12.88 15.94
N ARG A 82 -6.08 -12.63 16.40
CA ARG A 82 -6.41 -11.60 17.38
C ARG A 82 -6.01 -10.21 16.85
N PHE A 83 -5.42 -9.38 17.69
CA PHE A 83 -4.97 -8.04 17.32
C PHE A 83 -3.49 -8.08 16.97
N THR A 84 -3.13 -7.56 15.79
CA THR A 84 -1.75 -7.40 15.35
C THR A 84 -1.54 -5.99 14.82
N TYR A 85 -0.31 -5.48 14.90
CA TYR A 85 0.04 -4.18 14.32
C TYR A 85 1.39 -4.24 13.63
N LYS A 86 1.53 -3.46 12.55
CA LYS A 86 2.70 -3.43 11.69
C LYS A 86 3.05 -2.00 11.28
N PRO A 87 4.13 -1.42 11.81
CA PRO A 87 4.63 -0.13 11.36
C PRO A 87 5.28 -0.29 9.98
N ARG A 88 5.07 0.70 9.10
CA ARG A 88 5.59 0.72 7.74
C ARG A 88 6.05 2.11 7.36
N VAL A 89 7.14 2.18 6.63
CA VAL A 89 7.71 3.42 6.11
C VAL A 89 8.00 3.25 4.63
N ARG A 90 7.71 4.27 3.84
CA ARG A 90 8.07 4.32 2.42
C ARG A 90 8.46 5.74 2.04
N GLY A 91 9.67 5.89 1.51
CA GLY A 91 10.16 7.18 1.07
C GLY A 91 10.70 7.14 -0.36
N LYS A 92 10.69 8.32 -0.98
CA LYS A 92 11.28 8.56 -2.29
C LYS A 92 11.90 9.94 -2.33
N ILE A 93 13.15 10.03 -2.77
CA ILE A 93 13.88 11.27 -2.99
C ILE A 93 14.20 11.36 -4.48
N LYS A 94 13.75 12.40 -5.13
CA LYS A 94 14.10 12.70 -6.53
C LYS A 94 15.35 13.58 -6.54
N LEU A 95 16.34 13.19 -7.32
CA LEU A 95 17.64 13.84 -7.42
C LEU A 95 17.83 14.42 -8.85
N PRO A 96 17.48 15.70 -9.08
CA PRO A 96 17.56 16.30 -10.41
C PRO A 96 18.95 16.33 -11.02
N VAL A 97 20.01 16.42 -10.20
CA VAL A 97 21.42 16.41 -10.62
C VAL A 97 21.78 15.14 -11.40
N LEU A 98 21.26 13.99 -11.00
CA LEU A 98 21.55 12.72 -11.66
C LEU A 98 20.71 12.46 -12.93
N LYS A 99 20.30 13.49 -13.66
CA LYS A 99 19.32 13.44 -14.76
C LYS A 99 17.90 13.20 -14.24
N LYS A 100 16.90 13.73 -14.91
CA LYS A 100 15.47 13.74 -14.50
C LYS A 100 14.84 12.37 -14.17
N HIS A 101 15.60 11.29 -14.31
CA HIS A 101 15.12 9.90 -14.25
C HIS A 101 15.54 9.16 -12.97
N LEU A 102 16.45 9.72 -12.17
CA LEU A 102 16.97 9.04 -10.98
C LEU A 102 16.27 9.47 -9.69
N SER A 103 16.07 8.52 -8.81
CA SER A 103 15.54 8.74 -7.45
C SER A 103 16.05 7.67 -6.51
N VAL A 104 16.22 8.02 -5.24
CA VAL A 104 16.42 7.04 -4.17
C VAL A 104 15.06 6.67 -3.60
N VAL A 105 14.80 5.37 -3.45
CA VAL A 105 13.60 4.82 -2.81
C VAL A 105 14.03 4.00 -1.61
N PHE A 106 13.28 4.08 -0.51
CA PHE A 106 13.61 3.35 0.71
C PHE A 106 12.35 2.92 1.48
N GLY A 107 12.52 1.95 2.38
CA GLY A 107 11.45 1.41 3.20
C GLY A 107 10.71 0.26 2.53
N ASP A 108 9.52 -0.04 3.02
CA ASP A 108 8.75 -1.22 2.63
C ASP A 108 8.37 -1.21 1.13
N GLU A 109 8.89 -2.17 0.38
CA GLU A 109 8.69 -2.28 -1.07
C GLU A 109 7.28 -2.75 -1.43
N ASP A 110 6.62 -3.49 -0.54
CA ASP A 110 5.33 -4.12 -0.81
C ASP A 110 4.13 -3.19 -0.60
N ILE A 111 4.35 -2.00 -0.05
CA ILE A 111 3.27 -1.03 0.17
C ILE A 111 2.48 -0.74 -1.11
N GLU A 112 3.17 -0.60 -2.24
CA GLU A 112 2.52 -0.32 -3.52
C GLU A 112 1.63 -1.48 -3.99
N ASN A 113 2.07 -2.72 -3.75
CA ASN A 113 1.29 -3.91 -4.06
C ASN A 113 0.12 -4.08 -3.08
N GLN A 114 0.37 -3.97 -1.80
CA GLN A 114 -0.64 -4.13 -0.77
C GLN A 114 -1.74 -3.07 -0.78
N SER A 115 -1.47 -1.88 -1.27
CA SER A 115 -2.52 -0.87 -1.48
C SER A 115 -3.51 -1.26 -2.59
N ARG A 116 -3.08 -2.09 -3.53
CA ARG A 116 -3.91 -2.65 -4.61
C ARG A 116 -4.56 -3.97 -4.21
N ASP A 117 -3.82 -4.82 -3.50
CA ASP A 117 -4.32 -6.10 -3.04
C ASP A 117 -5.35 -5.89 -1.94
N LYS A 118 -6.56 -6.36 -2.17
CA LYS A 118 -7.64 -6.25 -1.19
C LYS A 118 -7.66 -7.43 -0.22
N ASN A 119 -6.86 -8.46 -0.50
CA ASN A 119 -6.66 -9.55 0.45
C ASN A 119 -5.55 -9.20 1.43
N ARG A 120 -5.93 -8.94 2.67
CA ARG A 120 -5.01 -8.66 3.78
C ARG A 120 -5.14 -9.65 4.93
N VAL A 121 -5.98 -10.66 4.74
CA VAL A 121 -6.25 -11.66 5.78
C VAL A 121 -4.98 -12.45 6.06
N GLY A 122 -4.56 -12.43 7.31
CA GLY A 122 -3.42 -13.20 7.78
C GLY A 122 -2.04 -12.73 7.28
N LYS A 123 -1.94 -11.60 6.57
CA LYS A 123 -0.69 -11.10 5.99
C LYS A 123 0.12 -10.18 6.92
N ASN A 124 -0.46 -9.77 8.03
CA ASN A 124 0.28 -9.08 9.07
C ASN A 124 0.78 -10.10 10.09
N TYR A 125 2.05 -10.50 9.96
CA TYR A 125 2.68 -11.44 10.91
C TYR A 125 1.96 -12.80 11.06
N GLU A 126 1.68 -13.49 9.94
CA GLU A 126 0.99 -14.80 9.93
C GLU A 126 1.56 -15.83 10.91
N ASN A 127 2.85 -15.76 11.21
CA ASN A 127 3.57 -16.69 12.06
C ASN A 127 3.80 -16.18 13.47
N LEU A 128 3.11 -15.09 13.89
CA LEU A 128 3.20 -14.64 15.28
C LEU A 128 2.69 -15.72 16.23
N GLU A 129 3.51 -16.04 17.23
CA GLU A 129 3.09 -16.84 18.35
C GLU A 129 1.85 -16.24 19.01
N ARG A 130 0.93 -17.08 19.50
CA ARG A 130 -0.42 -16.72 19.99
C ARG A 130 -0.49 -15.52 20.95
N ASN A 131 0.61 -15.15 21.58
CA ASN A 131 0.68 -14.10 22.58
C ASN A 131 1.45 -12.84 22.11
N ARG A 132 1.87 -12.78 20.86
CA ARG A 132 2.58 -11.62 20.32
C ARG A 132 1.70 -10.84 19.36
N ASN A 133 1.55 -9.55 19.62
CA ASN A 133 0.80 -8.63 18.76
C ASN A 133 1.74 -7.90 17.77
N TYR A 134 3.05 -8.01 17.96
CA TYR A 134 4.07 -7.30 17.21
C TYR A 134 5.37 -8.10 17.10
N ASP A 135 5.95 -8.11 15.91
CA ASP A 135 7.27 -8.65 15.63
C ASP A 135 8.24 -7.56 15.19
N ALA A 136 9.12 -7.13 16.10
CA ALA A 136 10.09 -6.08 15.84
C ALA A 136 11.14 -6.48 14.79
N HIS A 137 11.50 -7.75 14.73
CA HIS A 137 12.49 -8.25 13.76
C HIS A 137 11.91 -8.23 12.36
N GLN A 138 10.70 -8.77 12.19
CA GLN A 138 10.02 -8.75 10.90
C GLN A 138 9.68 -7.32 10.45
N ALA A 139 9.20 -6.46 11.34
CA ALA A 139 8.93 -5.06 11.03
C ALA A 139 10.19 -4.33 10.54
N ARG A 140 11.34 -4.59 11.16
CA ARG A 140 12.62 -4.04 10.70
C ARG A 140 12.99 -4.58 9.32
N ASN A 141 12.87 -5.88 9.10
CA ASN A 141 13.18 -6.50 7.82
C ASN A 141 12.31 -5.98 6.69
N ASP A 142 11.01 -5.83 6.92
CA ASP A 142 10.07 -5.33 5.92
C ASP A 142 10.36 -3.88 5.51
N ASN A 143 10.83 -3.05 6.45
CA ASN A 143 11.16 -1.65 6.20
C ASN A 143 12.62 -1.40 5.78
N ALA A 144 13.48 -2.41 5.83
CA ALA A 144 14.92 -2.28 5.56
C ALA A 144 15.24 -2.50 4.08
N SER A 145 14.75 -1.63 3.23
CA SER A 145 15.15 -1.61 1.82
C SER A 145 15.57 -0.21 1.39
N MET A 146 16.60 -0.14 0.55
CA MET A 146 17.05 1.09 -0.10
C MET A 146 17.52 0.77 -1.51
N ALA A 147 17.06 1.54 -2.49
CA ALA A 147 17.47 1.35 -3.88
C ALA A 147 17.61 2.68 -4.63
N LEU A 148 18.51 2.68 -5.57
CA LEU A 148 18.55 3.69 -6.63
C LEU A 148 17.61 3.26 -7.73
N ARG A 149 16.65 4.12 -8.04
CA ARG A 149 15.64 3.90 -9.09
C ARG A 149 15.93 4.78 -10.28
N TRP A 150 16.05 4.17 -11.44
CA TRP A 150 15.98 4.84 -12.72
C TRP A 150 14.59 4.66 -13.32
N SER A 151 13.91 5.77 -13.67
CA SER A 151 12.56 5.77 -14.23
C SER A 151 12.56 6.36 -15.63
N ASN A 152 11.99 5.67 -16.59
CA ASN A 152 11.76 6.17 -17.95
C ASN A 152 10.29 6.01 -18.33
N ALA A 153 9.77 6.96 -19.07
CA ALA A 153 8.43 6.91 -19.62
C ALA A 153 8.52 7.18 -21.12
N ALA A 154 8.35 6.15 -21.91
CA ALA A 154 8.18 6.26 -23.36
C ALA A 154 6.73 6.71 -23.62
N LYS A 155 6.50 8.04 -23.66
CA LYS A 155 5.17 8.64 -23.77
C LYS A 155 4.42 8.20 -25.02
N GLU A 156 5.14 8.05 -26.12
CA GLU A 156 4.59 7.63 -27.42
C GLU A 156 3.93 6.24 -27.37
N PHE A 157 4.44 5.34 -26.53
CA PHE A 157 3.94 3.96 -26.40
C PHE A 157 3.11 3.73 -25.15
N GLY A 158 2.93 4.76 -24.30
CA GLY A 158 2.25 4.63 -23.00
C GLY A 158 2.96 3.68 -22.03
N VAL A 159 4.26 3.37 -22.26
CA VAL A 159 5.06 2.44 -21.46
C VAL A 159 5.85 3.21 -20.42
N LYS A 160 5.79 2.77 -19.17
CA LYS A 160 6.62 3.24 -18.05
C LYS A 160 7.52 2.11 -17.58
N THR A 161 8.81 2.41 -17.42
CA THR A 161 9.81 1.46 -16.95
C THR A 161 10.52 2.05 -15.73
N ASP A 162 10.58 1.29 -14.64
CA ASP A 162 11.41 1.57 -13.47
C ASP A 162 12.43 0.43 -13.31
N PHE A 163 13.69 0.80 -13.15
CA PHE A 163 14.76 -0.13 -12.82
C PHE A 163 15.39 0.27 -11.48
N ASP A 164 15.40 -0.64 -10.54
CA ASP A 164 15.95 -0.43 -9.20
C ASP A 164 17.15 -1.35 -8.97
N VAL A 165 18.18 -0.81 -8.35
CA VAL A 165 19.30 -1.58 -7.80
C VAL A 165 19.48 -1.16 -6.36
N GLY A 166 19.53 -2.12 -5.44
CA GLY A 166 19.56 -1.77 -4.03
C GLY A 166 19.87 -2.92 -3.09
N LEU A 167 19.66 -2.60 -1.81
CA LEU A 167 19.85 -3.51 -0.69
C LEU A 167 18.52 -3.69 0.04
N ARG A 168 18.25 -4.92 0.46
CA ARG A 168 17.15 -5.31 1.34
C ARG A 168 17.70 -5.83 2.65
N SER A 169 16.80 -6.19 3.57
CA SER A 169 17.14 -6.77 4.86
C SER A 169 18.09 -7.97 4.71
N MET A 170 18.91 -8.20 5.72
CA MET A 170 19.93 -9.24 5.77
C MET A 170 21.01 -9.17 4.67
N GLY A 171 21.22 -8.00 4.05
CA GLY A 171 22.24 -7.81 3.02
C GLY A 171 21.89 -8.49 1.69
N ASP A 172 20.61 -8.59 1.35
CA ASP A 172 20.13 -9.06 0.05
C ASP A 172 20.33 -7.94 -0.98
N ILE A 173 21.31 -8.10 -1.87
CA ILE A 173 21.52 -7.19 -3.00
C ILE A 173 20.52 -7.58 -4.09
N PHE A 174 19.74 -6.63 -4.57
CA PHE A 174 18.72 -6.93 -5.58
C PHE A 174 18.73 -5.97 -6.77
N GLY A 175 18.27 -6.50 -7.91
CA GLY A 175 17.83 -5.74 -9.07
C GLY A 175 16.33 -5.97 -9.30
N ARG A 176 15.58 -4.91 -9.60
CA ARG A 176 14.16 -4.98 -9.90
C ARG A 176 13.83 -4.20 -11.16
N LEU A 177 13.13 -4.83 -12.07
CA LEU A 177 12.57 -4.22 -13.26
C LEU A 177 11.05 -4.19 -13.13
N ARG A 178 10.45 -3.01 -13.32
CA ARG A 178 9.00 -2.84 -13.41
C ARG A 178 8.68 -2.20 -14.76
N ILE A 179 7.79 -2.84 -15.50
CA ILE A 179 7.29 -2.32 -16.78
C ILE A 179 5.78 -2.23 -16.65
N SER A 180 5.19 -1.10 -17.03
CA SER A 180 3.75 -0.95 -17.06
C SER A 180 3.29 -0.23 -18.31
N LYS A 181 2.17 -0.69 -18.87
CA LYS A 181 1.48 -0.06 -20.00
C LYS A 181 0.02 0.17 -19.62
N LYS A 182 -0.47 1.37 -19.86
CA LYS A 182 -1.90 1.71 -19.78
C LYS A 182 -2.42 1.86 -21.21
N GLN A 183 -3.51 1.19 -21.52
CA GLN A 183 -4.25 1.32 -22.76
C GLN A 183 -5.65 1.87 -22.43
N GLU A 184 -5.99 2.98 -23.04
CA GLU A 184 -7.35 3.54 -23.02
C GLU A 184 -8.08 3.03 -24.25
N TRP A 185 -9.18 2.29 -24.02
CA TRP A 185 -9.98 1.69 -25.09
C TRP A 185 -11.15 2.60 -25.49
N THR A 186 -11.72 3.26 -24.48
CA THR A 186 -12.76 4.27 -24.62
C THR A 186 -12.50 5.38 -23.57
N GLU A 187 -13.29 6.45 -23.61
CA GLU A 187 -13.22 7.52 -22.59
C GLU A 187 -13.44 6.99 -21.18
N ASN A 188 -14.28 5.94 -21.04
CA ASN A 188 -14.65 5.39 -19.76
C ASN A 188 -13.93 4.08 -19.41
N PHE A 189 -13.26 3.41 -20.35
CA PHE A 189 -12.65 2.11 -20.10
C PHE A 189 -11.16 2.08 -20.43
N SER A 190 -10.37 1.64 -19.46
CA SER A 190 -8.93 1.47 -19.60
C SER A 190 -8.43 0.19 -18.94
N THR A 191 -7.39 -0.38 -19.55
CA THR A 191 -6.66 -1.54 -19.02
C THR A 191 -5.21 -1.12 -18.73
N ARG A 192 -4.68 -1.54 -17.57
CA ARG A 192 -3.28 -1.40 -17.22
C ARG A 192 -2.68 -2.76 -16.94
N LEU A 193 -1.63 -3.09 -17.68
CA LEU A 193 -0.79 -4.25 -17.42
C LEU A 193 0.50 -3.78 -16.76
N GLU A 194 0.92 -4.43 -15.70
CA GLU A 194 2.20 -4.18 -15.04
C GLU A 194 2.90 -5.50 -14.77
N GLN A 195 4.17 -5.56 -15.15
CA GLN A 195 5.05 -6.69 -14.90
C GLN A 195 6.19 -6.23 -13.98
N ILE A 196 6.42 -6.97 -12.91
CA ILE A 196 7.51 -6.75 -11.96
C ILE A 196 8.36 -8.01 -11.94
N TYR A 197 9.64 -7.86 -12.17
CA TYR A 197 10.63 -8.90 -11.95
C TYR A 197 11.70 -8.40 -11.00
N ARG A 198 12.03 -9.18 -9.97
CA ARG A 198 13.12 -8.90 -9.03
C ARG A 198 13.99 -10.14 -8.90
N TYR A 199 15.28 -9.91 -8.90
CA TYR A 199 16.27 -10.91 -8.51
C TYR A 199 17.09 -10.39 -7.35
N GLY A 200 17.17 -11.16 -6.28
CA GLY A 200 18.00 -10.87 -5.12
C GLY A 200 19.04 -11.96 -4.88
N SER A 201 20.19 -11.59 -4.34
CA SER A 201 21.28 -12.51 -4.05
C SER A 201 20.85 -13.63 -3.08
N ARG A 202 19.95 -13.31 -2.15
CA ARG A 202 19.38 -14.24 -1.16
C ARG A 202 17.92 -14.58 -1.45
N SER A 203 17.09 -13.58 -1.75
CA SER A 203 15.65 -13.79 -2.01
C SER A 203 15.35 -14.45 -3.35
N ARG A 204 16.36 -14.54 -4.26
CA ARG A 204 16.25 -15.16 -5.59
C ARG A 204 15.17 -14.48 -6.44
N HIS A 205 14.39 -15.28 -7.18
CA HIS A 205 13.44 -14.80 -8.17
C HIS A 205 12.10 -14.40 -7.54
N TYR A 206 11.61 -13.25 -7.95
CA TYR A 206 10.25 -12.78 -7.70
C TYR A 206 9.67 -12.25 -9.01
N LEU A 207 8.49 -12.68 -9.36
CA LEU A 207 7.76 -12.27 -10.54
C LEU A 207 6.33 -11.93 -10.16
N ARG A 208 5.85 -10.75 -10.57
CA ARG A 208 4.46 -10.37 -10.34
C ARG A 208 3.88 -9.69 -11.57
N THR A 209 2.70 -10.16 -11.98
CA THR A 209 1.89 -9.57 -13.03
C THR A 209 0.66 -8.95 -12.39
N ASN A 210 0.36 -7.70 -12.69
CA ASN A 210 -0.88 -7.02 -12.30
C ASN A 210 -1.66 -6.64 -13.56
N LEU A 211 -2.92 -7.00 -13.63
CA LEU A 211 -3.87 -6.60 -14.65
C LEU A 211 -5.00 -5.80 -13.99
N GLU A 212 -5.15 -4.55 -14.37
CA GLU A 212 -6.16 -3.64 -13.84
C GLU A 212 -7.10 -3.21 -14.98
N ASN A 213 -8.37 -3.53 -14.89
CA ASN A 213 -9.41 -3.04 -15.77
C ASN A 213 -10.25 -2.03 -15.01
N ARG A 214 -10.31 -0.81 -15.52
CA ARG A 214 -11.03 0.30 -14.88
C ARG A 214 -12.12 0.81 -15.80
N TYR A 215 -13.34 0.84 -15.29
CA TYR A 215 -14.50 1.47 -15.93
C TYR A 215 -14.95 2.67 -15.10
N ILE A 216 -14.95 3.87 -15.70
CA ILE A 216 -15.38 5.11 -15.07
C ILE A 216 -16.90 5.21 -15.29
N ASP A 217 -17.65 5.19 -14.20
CA ASP A 217 -19.10 5.26 -14.18
C ASP A 217 -19.58 6.73 -14.09
N SER A 218 -18.84 7.54 -13.36
CA SER A 218 -19.03 9.00 -13.25
C SER A 218 -17.71 9.67 -12.84
N ASP A 219 -17.67 11.01 -12.78
CA ASP A 219 -16.49 11.78 -12.35
C ASP A 219 -15.96 11.36 -10.97
N SER A 220 -16.86 10.87 -10.11
CA SER A 220 -16.53 10.49 -8.73
C SER A 220 -16.53 8.99 -8.50
N THR A 221 -16.89 8.17 -9.49
CA THR A 221 -17.13 6.73 -9.29
C THR A 221 -16.51 5.91 -10.40
N PHE A 222 -15.85 4.82 -10.03
CA PHE A 222 -15.36 3.83 -10.98
C PHE A 222 -15.50 2.39 -10.45
N ILE A 223 -15.54 1.45 -11.37
CA ILE A 223 -15.44 0.02 -11.10
C ILE A 223 -14.04 -0.44 -11.50
N MET A 224 -13.42 -1.21 -10.63
CA MET A 224 -12.09 -1.78 -10.85
C MET A 224 -12.15 -3.29 -10.75
N ASN A 225 -11.58 -3.97 -11.75
CA ASN A 225 -11.19 -5.36 -11.64
C ASN A 225 -9.67 -5.42 -11.63
N HIS A 226 -9.09 -5.86 -10.53
CA HIS A 226 -7.65 -6.03 -10.37
C HIS A 226 -7.33 -7.49 -10.16
N THR A 227 -6.57 -8.07 -11.08
CA THR A 227 -6.03 -9.43 -10.99
C THR A 227 -4.53 -9.37 -10.82
N PHE A 228 -3.98 -10.20 -9.94
CA PHE A 228 -2.55 -10.39 -9.86
C PHE A 228 -2.17 -11.87 -9.88
N LEU A 229 -1.00 -12.15 -10.43
CA LEU A 229 -0.30 -13.41 -10.36
C LEU A 229 1.07 -13.15 -9.75
N GLN A 230 1.49 -13.93 -8.77
CA GLN A 230 2.76 -13.76 -8.10
C GLN A 230 3.48 -15.10 -7.97
N TYR A 231 4.74 -15.11 -8.36
CA TYR A 231 5.67 -16.20 -8.11
C TYR A 231 6.84 -15.68 -7.28
N THR A 232 7.25 -16.44 -6.30
CA THR A 232 8.43 -16.14 -5.50
C THR A 232 9.19 -17.40 -5.15
N HIS A 233 10.51 -17.29 -5.18
CA HIS A 233 11.40 -18.35 -4.69
C HIS A 233 11.59 -18.28 -3.17
N ASN A 234 11.38 -17.10 -2.60
CA ASN A 234 11.47 -16.88 -1.16
C ASN A 234 10.27 -17.50 -0.46
N LYS A 235 10.52 -18.36 0.54
CA LYS A 235 9.47 -19.04 1.32
C LYS A 235 8.68 -18.10 2.23
N GLU A 236 9.20 -16.92 2.52
CA GLU A 236 8.53 -15.88 3.32
C GLU A 236 7.49 -15.09 2.53
N GLU A 237 7.53 -15.16 1.20
CA GLU A 237 6.59 -14.50 0.31
C GLU A 237 5.67 -15.55 -0.34
N GLU A 238 4.40 -15.23 -0.55
CA GLU A 238 3.44 -16.18 -1.11
C GLU A 238 3.48 -16.25 -2.63
N THR A 239 3.55 -17.47 -3.18
CA THR A 239 3.28 -17.76 -4.58
C THR A 239 1.78 -18.02 -4.76
N GLY A 240 1.12 -17.17 -5.54
CA GLY A 240 -0.33 -17.28 -5.68
C GLY A 240 -0.93 -16.25 -6.62
N TRP A 241 -2.24 -16.15 -6.56
CA TRP A 241 -3.03 -15.24 -7.38
C TRP A 241 -4.17 -14.62 -6.58
N GLY A 242 -4.68 -13.50 -7.06
CA GLY A 242 -5.88 -12.88 -6.51
C GLY A 242 -6.58 -12.02 -7.53
N ASN A 243 -7.87 -11.88 -7.35
CA ASN A 243 -8.73 -10.99 -8.11
C ASN A 243 -9.62 -10.20 -7.15
N SER A 244 -9.70 -8.90 -7.38
CA SER A 244 -10.60 -7.99 -6.66
C SER A 244 -11.50 -7.30 -7.67
N LEU A 245 -12.80 -7.45 -7.52
CA LEU A 245 -13.79 -6.67 -8.24
C LEU A 245 -14.46 -5.72 -7.25
N TYR A 246 -14.30 -4.40 -7.45
CA TYR A 246 -14.84 -3.42 -6.51
C TYR A 246 -15.27 -2.13 -7.20
N ARG A 247 -16.20 -1.44 -6.57
CA ARG A 247 -16.62 -0.09 -6.90
C ARG A 247 -16.01 0.88 -5.89
N GLN A 248 -15.49 2.00 -6.39
CA GLN A 248 -14.95 3.07 -5.55
C GLN A 248 -15.67 4.37 -5.84
N HIS A 249 -16.08 5.03 -4.77
CA HIS A 249 -16.60 6.39 -4.76
C HIS A 249 -15.54 7.32 -4.18
N THR A 250 -15.35 8.45 -4.82
CA THR A 250 -14.48 9.53 -4.36
C THR A 250 -15.35 10.73 -3.99
N PHE A 251 -15.23 11.17 -2.75
CA PHE A 251 -15.96 12.34 -2.23
C PHE A 251 -15.00 13.51 -2.11
N SER A 252 -15.54 14.72 -1.86
CA SER A 252 -14.73 15.90 -1.56
C SER A 252 -13.79 15.66 -0.36
N GLY A 253 -12.68 16.39 -0.29
CA GLY A 253 -11.75 16.31 0.83
C GLY A 253 -10.93 15.02 0.91
N PHE A 254 -10.60 14.38 -0.23
CA PHE A 254 -9.79 13.14 -0.30
C PHE A 254 -10.42 11.93 0.38
N LYS A 255 -11.74 11.90 0.55
CA LYS A 255 -12.48 10.78 1.11
C LYS A 255 -12.77 9.74 0.01
N THR A 256 -12.59 8.46 0.30
CA THR A 256 -12.92 7.38 -0.64
C THR A 256 -13.62 6.23 0.08
N LEU A 257 -14.64 5.67 -0.57
CA LEU A 257 -15.32 4.45 -0.15
C LEU A 257 -15.15 3.40 -1.26
N SER A 258 -14.63 2.24 -0.92
CA SER A 258 -14.51 1.10 -1.83
C SER A 258 -15.23 -0.10 -1.25
N TYR A 259 -15.99 -0.82 -2.06
CA TYR A 259 -16.62 -2.07 -1.67
C TYR A 259 -16.66 -3.04 -2.83
N GLY A 260 -16.55 -4.32 -2.51
CA GLY A 260 -16.48 -5.36 -3.54
C GLY A 260 -16.24 -6.73 -2.98
N ILE A 261 -15.76 -7.60 -3.84
CA ILE A 261 -15.41 -8.97 -3.52
C ILE A 261 -13.94 -9.24 -3.87
N PHE A 262 -13.31 -10.06 -3.07
CA PHE A 262 -11.98 -10.61 -3.34
C PHE A 262 -12.08 -12.12 -3.51
N THR A 263 -11.26 -12.65 -4.41
CA THR A 263 -11.01 -14.08 -4.55
C THR A 263 -9.52 -14.30 -4.73
N GLY A 264 -8.98 -15.37 -4.17
CA GLY A 264 -7.56 -15.66 -4.29
C GLY A 264 -7.19 -17.08 -3.93
N GLY A 265 -5.97 -17.43 -4.23
CA GLY A 265 -5.44 -18.75 -3.97
C GLY A 265 -3.94 -18.85 -4.12
N ARG A 266 -3.43 -20.02 -3.83
CA ARG A 266 -2.01 -20.35 -3.95
C ARG A 266 -1.76 -21.30 -5.12
N PHE A 267 -0.56 -21.29 -5.62
CA PHE A 267 -0.07 -22.35 -6.52
C PHE A 267 0.64 -23.40 -5.69
N ASP A 268 0.15 -24.64 -5.76
CA ASP A 268 0.74 -25.81 -5.12
C ASP A 268 1.17 -26.79 -6.20
N LYS A 269 2.50 -26.93 -6.39
CA LYS A 269 3.10 -27.71 -7.47
C LYS A 269 2.49 -27.34 -8.83
N ASP A 270 1.62 -28.18 -9.37
CA ASP A 270 1.04 -28.00 -10.71
C ASP A 270 -0.44 -27.56 -10.69
N ARG A 271 -0.97 -27.18 -9.54
CA ARG A 271 -2.41 -26.84 -9.38
C ARG A 271 -2.61 -25.49 -8.73
N SER A 272 -3.54 -24.73 -9.29
CA SER A 272 -4.06 -23.53 -8.64
C SER A 272 -5.10 -23.94 -7.61
N LYS A 273 -4.87 -23.63 -6.33
CA LYS A 273 -5.84 -23.82 -5.25
C LYS A 273 -6.59 -22.52 -4.99
N PHE A 274 -7.91 -22.61 -5.01
CA PHE A 274 -8.79 -21.55 -4.56
C PHE A 274 -8.89 -21.59 -3.04
N ASN A 275 -8.35 -20.59 -2.37
CA ASN A 275 -8.22 -20.56 -0.92
C ASN A 275 -9.20 -19.58 -0.27
N THR A 276 -9.16 -18.33 -0.66
CA THR A 276 -9.81 -17.21 0.04
C THR A 276 -10.79 -16.50 -0.86
N TRP A 277 -11.97 -16.16 -0.34
CA TRP A 277 -12.93 -15.30 -1.03
C TRP A 277 -13.86 -14.62 -0.04
N GLY A 278 -14.46 -13.52 -0.46
CA GLY A 278 -15.48 -12.84 0.32
C GLY A 278 -15.57 -11.34 0.02
N PRO A 279 -16.58 -10.68 0.61
CA PRO A 279 -16.79 -9.25 0.45
C PRO A 279 -15.87 -8.45 1.38
N PHE A 280 -15.63 -7.20 0.97
CA PHE A 280 -14.94 -6.20 1.78
C PHE A 280 -15.54 -4.80 1.56
N VAL A 281 -15.36 -3.95 2.56
CA VAL A 281 -15.65 -2.52 2.50
C VAL A 281 -14.47 -1.78 3.12
N THR A 282 -13.94 -0.80 2.39
CA THR A 282 -12.83 0.06 2.84
C THR A 282 -13.27 1.52 2.74
N TYR A 283 -13.06 2.28 3.79
CA TYR A 283 -13.25 3.72 3.78
C TYR A 283 -11.94 4.43 4.12
N ARG A 284 -11.57 5.48 3.38
CA ARG A 284 -10.37 6.26 3.65
C ARG A 284 -10.72 7.74 3.69
N GLN A 285 -10.26 8.43 4.73
CA GLN A 285 -10.46 9.88 4.86
C GLN A 285 -9.28 10.53 5.59
N PRO A 286 -9.03 11.82 5.38
CA PRO A 286 -8.18 12.60 6.27
C PRO A 286 -8.86 12.76 7.63
N ILE A 287 -8.06 12.76 8.71
CA ILE A 287 -8.54 13.02 10.08
C ILE A 287 -7.67 14.10 10.71
N LEU A 288 -8.28 15.05 11.40
CA LEU A 288 -7.62 16.16 12.09
C LEU A 288 -6.80 17.08 11.18
N ARG A 289 -6.09 16.54 10.19
CA ARG A 289 -5.20 17.24 9.26
C ARG A 289 -5.26 16.64 7.86
N LYS A 290 -5.01 17.45 6.82
CA LYS A 290 -4.99 17.03 5.40
C LYS A 290 -3.87 16.02 5.07
N TRP A 291 -2.86 15.89 5.92
CA TRP A 291 -1.73 14.99 5.76
C TRP A 291 -1.85 13.70 6.59
N LEU A 292 -2.84 13.61 7.48
CA LEU A 292 -3.06 12.43 8.32
C LEU A 292 -4.35 11.71 7.88
N PHE A 293 -4.24 10.44 7.53
CA PHE A 293 -5.36 9.63 7.02
C PHE A 293 -5.64 8.45 7.92
N ILE A 294 -6.92 8.09 8.01
CA ILE A 294 -7.39 6.83 8.55
C ILE A 294 -8.06 6.02 7.45
N GLN A 295 -7.84 4.71 7.47
CA GLN A 295 -8.44 3.78 6.51
C GLN A 295 -8.90 2.51 7.23
N PRO A 296 -10.12 2.50 7.80
CA PRO A 296 -10.76 1.27 8.23
C PRO A 296 -11.19 0.41 7.05
N GLU A 297 -11.11 -0.90 7.23
CA GLU A 297 -11.62 -1.91 6.32
C GLU A 297 -12.26 -3.06 7.11
N ILE A 298 -13.38 -3.55 6.65
CA ILE A 298 -14.04 -4.75 7.15
C ILE A 298 -14.16 -5.73 6.01
N SER A 299 -13.79 -6.98 6.25
CA SER A 299 -13.93 -8.06 5.29
C SER A 299 -14.48 -9.32 5.95
N LEU A 300 -15.14 -10.15 5.14
CA LEU A 300 -15.64 -11.45 5.55
C LEU A 300 -15.00 -12.50 4.65
N TYR A 301 -13.81 -12.94 5.00
CA TYR A 301 -13.03 -13.89 4.22
C TYR A 301 -13.00 -15.26 4.88
N ASN A 302 -12.72 -16.27 4.08
CA ASN A 302 -12.36 -17.61 4.54
C ASN A 302 -10.86 -17.87 4.29
N ASP A 303 -10.37 -18.97 4.86
CA ASP A 303 -9.01 -19.46 4.65
C ASP A 303 -9.03 -20.99 4.65
N LYS A 304 -9.16 -21.57 3.47
CA LYS A 304 -9.28 -23.03 3.28
C LYS A 304 -7.99 -23.76 3.61
N ASP A 305 -6.82 -23.16 3.36
CA ASP A 305 -5.53 -23.77 3.64
C ASP A 305 -5.35 -24.04 5.14
N ASN A 306 -5.90 -23.18 5.98
CA ASN A 306 -5.93 -23.34 7.42
C ASN A 306 -7.26 -23.91 7.95
N ASN A 307 -8.09 -24.47 7.08
CA ASN A 307 -9.41 -25.05 7.42
C ASN A 307 -10.32 -24.06 8.18
N ARG A 308 -10.29 -22.78 7.79
CA ARG A 308 -11.09 -21.71 8.40
C ARG A 308 -12.26 -21.36 7.48
N GLY A 309 -13.50 -21.51 7.98
CA GLY A 309 -14.69 -20.96 7.31
C GLY A 309 -14.67 -19.44 7.32
N HIS A 310 -15.70 -18.80 6.78
CA HIS A 310 -15.79 -17.33 6.76
C HIS A 310 -15.73 -16.74 8.17
N TYR A 311 -14.93 -15.66 8.29
CA TYR A 311 -14.80 -14.89 9.52
C TYR A 311 -14.60 -13.42 9.22
N PHE A 312 -15.04 -12.59 10.15
CA PHE A 312 -14.79 -11.15 10.07
C PHE A 312 -13.32 -10.84 10.34
N ASN A 313 -12.77 -9.99 9.48
CA ASN A 313 -11.47 -9.39 9.64
C ASN A 313 -11.62 -7.87 9.64
N GLY A 314 -11.20 -7.21 10.71
CA GLY A 314 -11.09 -5.77 10.82
C GLY A 314 -9.67 -5.35 10.54
N PHE A 315 -9.50 -4.38 9.64
CA PHE A 315 -8.20 -3.76 9.37
C PHE A 315 -8.33 -2.25 9.51
N MET A 316 -7.30 -1.61 10.04
CA MET A 316 -7.21 -0.16 10.13
C MET A 316 -5.79 0.29 9.80
N ARG A 317 -5.65 1.28 8.92
CA ARG A 317 -4.40 1.97 8.65
C ARG A 317 -4.49 3.41 9.12
N LEU A 318 -3.51 3.84 9.90
CA LEU A 318 -3.18 5.24 10.09
C LEU A 318 -2.00 5.59 9.17
N GLU A 319 -2.09 6.70 8.44
CA GLU A 319 -1.08 7.10 7.46
C GLU A 319 -0.80 8.57 7.57
N ALA A 320 0.48 8.92 7.81
CA ALA A 320 0.99 10.28 7.70
C ALA A 320 1.78 10.44 6.40
N VAL A 321 1.51 11.52 5.65
CA VAL A 321 2.14 11.84 4.36
C VAL A 321 2.91 13.15 4.48
N PHE A 322 4.21 13.13 4.14
CA PHE A 322 5.14 14.26 4.21
C PHE A 322 5.66 14.66 2.82
#